data_9bf9a31c9d1958d08b1d7fbe27ad8460
#
_entry.id   9bf9a31c9d1958d08b1d7fbe27ad8460
#
_cell.length_a   1.000
_cell.length_b   1.000
_cell.length_c   1.000
_cell.angle_alpha   90.00
_cell.angle_beta   90.00
_cell.angle_gamma   90.00
#
_symmetry.space_group_name_H-M   'P 1'
#
loop_
_entity.id
_entity.type
_entity.pdbx_description
1 polymer ?
#
loop_
_entity_poly.entity_id
_entity_poly.type
_entity_poly.pdbx_seq_one_letter_code
_entity_poly.pdbx_strand_id
1 'polypeptide(L)'
;SSAASDVYKRQGYEVDALIAVLEDFLGFTNMHKAFLFGVGSLGGALLRDSGLSHFGLEIVAAFDVNPSLVGTTLNGIPIFHSDDFQKKMQEYGVHIGVLTVPIEIAQCITDTMVAGGIKAVWNFTPFRIRVPEDIVVQNTSLYAHLAVMFNRLNFNEIE
;
A
#
# COMPACT_ATOMS: atom_id res chain seq x y z
N SER A 1 8.22 -39.47 -4.88
CA SER A 1 8.74 -38.26 -5.53
C SER A 1 7.77 -37.64 -6.52
N SER A 2 7.03 -38.45 -7.28
CA SER A 2 6.01 -37.95 -8.23
C SER A 2 4.84 -37.27 -7.52
N ALA A 3 4.38 -37.78 -6.37
CA ALA A 3 3.29 -37.20 -5.60
C ALA A 3 3.65 -35.81 -5.04
N ALA A 4 4.85 -35.59 -4.53
CA ALA A 4 5.32 -34.32 -4.05
C ALA A 4 5.47 -33.29 -5.19
N SER A 5 5.97 -33.73 -6.35
CA SER A 5 6.09 -32.91 -7.55
C SER A 5 4.71 -32.50 -8.09
N ASP A 6 3.73 -33.42 -8.08
CA ASP A 6 2.37 -33.15 -8.53
C ASP A 6 1.62 -32.20 -7.58
N VAL A 7 1.84 -32.35 -6.26
CA VAL A 7 1.30 -31.41 -5.26
C VAL A 7 1.89 -30.02 -5.45
N TYR A 8 3.20 -29.92 -5.71
CA TYR A 8 3.86 -28.64 -5.95
C TYR A 8 3.36 -27.95 -7.22
N LYS A 9 3.21 -28.69 -8.30
CA LYS A 9 2.63 -28.19 -9.55
C LYS A 9 1.16 -27.80 -9.37
N ARG A 10 0.41 -28.57 -8.59
CA ARG A 10 -0.99 -28.29 -8.30
C ARG A 10 -1.17 -27.04 -7.48
N GLN A 11 -0.29 -26.80 -6.48
CA GLN A 11 -0.31 -25.57 -5.68
C GLN A 11 0.00 -24.33 -6.53
N GLY A 12 0.99 -24.37 -7.42
CA GLY A 12 1.30 -23.27 -8.34
C GLY A 12 0.15 -22.98 -9.30
N TYR A 13 -0.48 -24.02 -9.83
CA TYR A 13 -1.62 -23.91 -10.72
C TYR A 13 -2.87 -23.36 -10.01
N GLU A 14 -3.12 -23.78 -8.78
CA GLU A 14 -4.23 -23.27 -7.97
C GLU A 14 -4.04 -21.80 -7.59
N VAL A 15 -2.82 -21.35 -7.32
CA VAL A 15 -2.51 -19.94 -7.03
C VAL A 15 -2.79 -19.07 -8.26
N ASP A 16 -2.35 -19.48 -9.44
CA ASP A 16 -2.62 -18.74 -10.68
C ASP A 16 -4.11 -18.72 -11.01
N ALA A 17 -4.80 -19.84 -10.82
CA ALA A 17 -6.26 -19.92 -11.00
C ALA A 17 -7.00 -19.05 -9.97
N LEU A 18 -6.53 -19.01 -8.72
CA LEU A 18 -7.09 -18.16 -7.67
C LEU A 18 -6.91 -16.69 -8.00
N ILE A 19 -5.72 -16.29 -8.46
CA ILE A 19 -5.46 -14.90 -8.91
C ILE A 19 -6.40 -14.53 -10.04
N ALA A 20 -6.57 -15.40 -11.05
CA ALA A 20 -7.47 -15.13 -12.16
C ALA A 20 -8.93 -14.98 -11.71
N VAL A 21 -9.39 -15.84 -10.78
CA VAL A 21 -10.75 -15.77 -10.20
C VAL A 21 -10.91 -14.49 -9.39
N LEU A 22 -9.90 -14.10 -8.62
CA LEU A 22 -9.91 -12.85 -7.84
C LEU A 22 -9.93 -11.63 -8.77
N GLU A 23 -9.18 -11.65 -9.85
CA GLU A 23 -9.20 -10.60 -10.87
C GLU A 23 -10.59 -10.42 -11.46
N ASP A 24 -11.26 -11.51 -11.82
CA ASP A 24 -12.63 -11.49 -12.36
C ASP A 24 -13.66 -11.08 -11.30
N PHE A 25 -13.56 -11.67 -10.11
CA PHE A 25 -14.55 -11.52 -9.04
C PHE A 25 -14.47 -10.15 -8.35
N LEU A 26 -13.26 -9.66 -8.10
CA LEU A 26 -13.05 -8.36 -7.44
C LEU A 26 -13.10 -7.19 -8.42
N GLY A 27 -13.29 -7.48 -9.72
CA GLY A 27 -13.40 -6.43 -10.72
C GLY A 27 -12.14 -5.60 -10.85
N PHE A 28 -10.98 -6.24 -10.98
CA PHE A 28 -9.73 -5.54 -11.31
C PHE A 28 -9.79 -4.83 -12.66
N THR A 29 -10.88 -5.01 -13.39
CA THR A 29 -11.28 -4.16 -14.51
C THR A 29 -11.72 -2.76 -14.05
N ASN A 30 -12.12 -2.61 -12.77
CA ASN A 30 -12.46 -1.32 -12.17
C ASN A 30 -11.25 -0.80 -11.41
N MET A 31 -10.66 0.28 -11.91
CA MET A 31 -9.55 0.95 -11.26
C MET A 31 -10.01 1.70 -10.02
N HIS A 32 -9.36 1.42 -8.89
CA HIS A 32 -9.54 2.18 -7.66
C HIS A 32 -8.46 3.23 -7.56
N LYS A 33 -8.85 4.48 -7.47
CA LYS A 33 -7.93 5.60 -7.33
C LYS A 33 -7.49 5.75 -5.89
N ALA A 34 -6.21 6.05 -5.69
CA ALA A 34 -5.62 6.21 -4.38
C ALA A 34 -4.73 7.46 -4.31
N PHE A 35 -4.58 7.99 -3.11
CA PHE A 35 -3.56 8.96 -2.76
C PHE A 35 -2.42 8.28 -1.99
N LEU A 36 -1.19 8.71 -2.23
CA LEU A 36 -0.03 8.22 -1.49
C LEU A 36 0.51 9.33 -0.60
N PHE A 37 0.80 9.03 0.65
CA PHE A 37 1.34 9.95 1.64
C PHE A 37 2.74 9.51 2.05
N GLY A 38 3.72 10.38 1.78
CA GLY A 38 5.12 10.15 2.08
C GLY A 38 5.92 9.64 0.87
N VAL A 39 6.56 10.56 0.15
CA VAL A 39 7.36 10.25 -1.03
C VAL A 39 8.84 10.11 -0.63
N GLY A 40 9.10 9.15 0.25
CA GLY A 40 10.45 8.69 0.55
C GLY A 40 10.89 7.56 -0.38
N SER A 41 11.81 6.73 0.10
CA SER A 41 12.32 5.61 -0.70
C SER A 41 11.24 4.62 -1.11
N LEU A 42 10.41 4.19 -0.17
CA LEU A 42 9.33 3.24 -0.45
C LEU A 42 8.20 3.89 -1.24
N GLY A 43 7.72 5.06 -0.80
CA GLY A 43 6.67 5.78 -1.51
C GLY A 43 7.07 6.11 -2.95
N GLY A 44 8.29 6.59 -3.16
CA GLY A 44 8.82 6.84 -4.50
C GLY A 44 8.90 5.57 -5.36
N ALA A 45 9.29 4.44 -4.78
CA ALA A 45 9.31 3.15 -5.48
C ALA A 45 7.90 2.72 -5.90
N LEU A 46 6.91 2.87 -5.03
CA LEU A 46 5.51 2.56 -5.36
C LEU A 46 4.96 3.45 -6.47
N LEU A 47 5.33 4.72 -6.50
CA LEU A 47 4.94 5.64 -7.58
C LEU A 47 5.55 5.23 -8.93
N ARG A 48 6.73 4.63 -8.93
CA ARG A 48 7.41 4.15 -10.15
C ARG A 48 6.93 2.78 -10.60
N ASP A 49 6.26 2.04 -9.70
CA ASP A 49 5.79 0.69 -10.02
C ASP A 49 4.54 0.73 -10.90
N SER A 50 4.62 0.06 -12.05
CA SER A 50 3.47 -0.09 -12.95
C SER A 50 2.58 -1.28 -12.56
N GLY A 51 3.05 -2.15 -11.67
CA GLY A 51 2.35 -3.36 -11.28
C GLY A 51 1.05 -3.11 -10.54
N LEU A 52 0.98 -2.05 -9.73
CA LEU A 52 -0.22 -1.73 -8.95
C LEU A 52 -1.45 -1.51 -9.85
N SER A 53 -1.26 -0.88 -11.00
CA SER A 53 -2.36 -0.63 -11.93
C SER A 53 -2.89 -1.93 -12.56
N HIS A 54 -2.06 -2.94 -12.74
CA HIS A 54 -2.50 -4.25 -13.20
C HIS A 54 -3.44 -4.94 -12.20
N PHE A 55 -3.31 -4.61 -10.92
CA PHE A 55 -4.15 -5.16 -9.85
C PHE A 55 -5.25 -4.21 -9.38
N GLY A 56 -5.54 -3.18 -10.16
CA GLY A 56 -6.70 -2.34 -9.94
C GLY A 56 -6.46 -1.12 -9.05
N LEU A 57 -5.22 -0.77 -8.73
CA LEU A 57 -4.90 0.41 -7.92
C LEU A 57 -4.12 1.44 -8.74
N GLU A 58 -4.71 2.61 -8.91
CA GLU A 58 -4.09 3.75 -9.57
C GLU A 58 -3.81 4.85 -8.57
N ILE A 59 -2.53 5.15 -8.32
CA ILE A 59 -2.13 6.29 -7.50
C ILE A 59 -2.20 7.53 -8.38
N VAL A 60 -3.13 8.44 -8.07
CA VAL A 60 -3.41 9.64 -8.90
C VAL A 60 -2.71 10.89 -8.39
N ALA A 61 -2.29 10.91 -7.14
CA ALA A 61 -1.52 12.00 -6.55
C ALA A 61 -0.77 11.51 -5.32
N ALA A 62 0.31 12.22 -4.99
CA ALA A 62 1.09 11.97 -3.78
C ALA A 62 1.23 13.25 -2.97
N PHE A 63 1.49 13.09 -1.68
CA PHE A 63 1.61 14.18 -0.71
C PHE A 63 2.90 14.07 0.09
N ASP A 64 3.58 15.17 0.25
CA ASP A 64 4.79 15.28 1.04
C ASP A 64 4.94 16.69 1.58
N VAL A 65 5.84 16.89 2.54
CA VAL A 65 6.19 18.22 3.07
C VAL A 65 7.55 18.70 2.56
N ASN A 66 8.30 17.85 1.88
CA ASN A 66 9.64 18.17 1.38
C ASN A 66 9.55 19.19 0.23
N PRO A 67 10.10 20.40 0.39
CA PRO A 67 10.01 21.44 -0.65
C PRO A 67 10.67 21.05 -1.98
N SER A 68 11.62 20.12 -1.97
CA SER A 68 12.26 19.65 -3.19
C SER A 68 11.38 18.70 -4.01
N LEU A 69 10.35 18.12 -3.39
CA LEU A 69 9.41 17.19 -4.02
C LEU A 69 8.09 17.86 -4.39
N VAL A 70 7.58 18.74 -3.52
CA VAL A 70 6.31 19.44 -3.73
C VAL A 70 6.35 20.28 -5.00
N GLY A 71 5.31 20.14 -5.83
CA GLY A 71 5.22 20.81 -7.12
C GLY A 71 5.90 20.07 -8.26
N THR A 72 6.55 18.95 -7.99
CA THR A 72 7.11 18.07 -9.02
C THR A 72 6.17 16.92 -9.37
N THR A 73 6.54 16.16 -10.38
CA THR A 73 5.86 14.90 -10.74
C THR A 73 6.86 13.75 -10.69
N LEU A 74 6.37 12.57 -10.31
CA LEU A 74 7.13 11.35 -10.35
C LEU A 74 6.33 10.30 -11.14
N ASN A 75 6.88 9.81 -12.23
CA ASN A 75 6.17 8.90 -13.14
C ASN A 75 4.80 9.44 -13.59
N GLY A 76 4.73 10.75 -13.86
CA GLY A 76 3.49 11.42 -14.25
C GLY A 76 2.52 11.72 -13.11
N ILE A 77 2.84 11.31 -11.88
CA ILE A 77 1.98 11.50 -10.70
C ILE A 77 2.40 12.80 -10.00
N PRO A 78 1.49 13.78 -9.83
CA PRO A 78 1.82 15.04 -9.18
C PRO A 78 2.04 14.85 -7.68
N ILE A 79 2.99 15.60 -7.13
CA ILE A 79 3.30 15.63 -5.70
C ILE A 79 2.86 16.99 -5.16
N PHE A 80 1.90 16.97 -4.24
CA PHE A 80 1.37 18.16 -3.59
C PHE A 80 1.89 18.28 -2.17
N HIS A 81 1.78 19.47 -1.60
CA HIS A 81 2.00 19.66 -0.17
C HIS A 81 0.89 18.99 0.64
N SER A 82 1.23 18.41 1.77
CA SER A 82 0.26 17.69 2.63
C SER A 82 -0.90 18.59 3.08
N ASP A 83 -0.69 19.90 3.20
CA ASP A 83 -1.73 20.87 3.55
C ASP A 83 -2.82 20.99 2.46
N ASP A 84 -2.53 20.62 1.22
CA ASP A 84 -3.48 20.68 0.11
C ASP A 84 -4.38 19.44 0.03
N PHE A 85 -4.24 18.50 0.94
CA PHE A 85 -4.98 17.23 0.92
C PHE A 85 -6.49 17.41 0.83
N GLN A 86 -7.07 18.27 1.69
CA GLN A 86 -8.52 18.47 1.73
C GLN A 86 -9.06 18.99 0.38
N LYS A 87 -8.34 19.92 -0.22
CA LYS A 87 -8.68 20.45 -1.53
C LYS A 87 -8.61 19.37 -2.61
N LYS A 88 -7.57 18.56 -2.58
CA LYS A 88 -7.38 17.49 -3.57
C LYS A 88 -8.37 16.34 -3.38
N MET A 89 -8.81 16.08 -2.15
CA MET A 89 -9.90 15.12 -1.89
C MET A 89 -11.20 15.53 -2.61
N GLN A 90 -11.55 16.82 -2.58
CA GLN A 90 -12.72 17.33 -3.28
C GLN A 90 -12.58 17.23 -4.80
N GLU A 91 -11.38 17.48 -5.32
CA GLU A 91 -11.12 17.44 -6.76
C GLU A 91 -11.12 16.01 -7.32
N TYR A 92 -10.50 15.06 -6.61
CA TYR A 92 -10.24 13.70 -7.12
C TYR A 92 -11.27 12.66 -6.68
N GLY A 93 -11.97 12.88 -5.58
CA GLY A 93 -12.97 11.93 -5.07
C GLY A 93 -12.37 10.57 -4.69
N VAL A 94 -11.19 10.56 -4.08
CA VAL A 94 -10.45 9.36 -3.73
C VAL A 94 -10.87 8.87 -2.34
N HIS A 95 -10.91 7.54 -2.15
CA HIS A 95 -11.28 6.93 -0.87
C HIS A 95 -10.19 6.02 -0.28
N ILE A 96 -9.09 5.83 -0.98
CA ILE A 96 -7.98 4.96 -0.57
C ILE A 96 -6.74 5.82 -0.35
N GLY A 97 -6.10 5.65 0.80
CA GLY A 97 -4.81 6.24 1.13
C GLY A 97 -3.73 5.18 1.29
N VAL A 98 -2.59 5.39 0.66
CA VAL A 98 -1.39 4.56 0.84
C VAL A 98 -0.45 5.31 1.77
N LEU A 99 -0.10 4.72 2.91
CA LEU A 99 0.66 5.36 3.97
C LEU A 99 2.11 4.84 3.99
N THR A 100 3.03 5.71 3.58
CA THR A 100 4.48 5.43 3.50
C THR A 100 5.31 6.53 4.17
N VAL A 101 4.79 7.08 5.26
CA VAL A 101 5.44 8.14 6.06
C VAL A 101 6.31 7.57 7.18
N PRO A 102 7.19 8.37 7.80
CA PRO A 102 7.86 7.97 9.04
C PRO A 102 6.87 7.63 10.16
N ILE A 103 7.27 6.70 11.04
CA ILE A 103 6.39 6.21 12.12
C ILE A 103 5.94 7.31 13.07
N GLU A 104 6.76 8.34 13.25
CA GLU A 104 6.48 9.45 14.17
C GLU A 104 5.25 10.26 13.77
N ILE A 105 4.90 10.27 12.49
CA ILE A 105 3.76 11.01 11.95
C ILE A 105 2.65 10.11 11.40
N ALA A 106 2.82 8.80 11.47
CA ALA A 106 1.88 7.85 10.85
C ALA A 106 0.45 8.02 11.38
N GLN A 107 0.27 8.15 12.70
CA GLN A 107 -1.07 8.34 13.27
C GLN A 107 -1.66 9.70 12.89
N CYS A 108 -0.86 10.75 12.94
CA CYS A 108 -1.31 12.10 12.59
C CYS A 108 -1.82 12.17 11.14
N ILE A 109 -1.06 11.60 10.21
CA ILE A 109 -1.46 11.54 8.80
C ILE A 109 -2.70 10.66 8.60
N THR A 110 -2.78 9.53 9.31
CA THR A 110 -3.97 8.67 9.29
C THR A 110 -5.21 9.43 9.74
N ASP A 111 -5.12 10.16 10.85
CA ASP A 111 -6.24 10.96 11.36
C ASP A 111 -6.68 12.02 10.35
N THR A 112 -5.73 12.67 9.69
CA THR A 112 -6.00 13.64 8.62
C THR A 112 -6.70 12.98 7.44
N MET A 113 -6.24 11.81 7.01
CA MET A 113 -6.86 11.06 5.92
C MET A 113 -8.29 10.69 6.24
N VAL A 114 -8.53 10.15 7.42
CA VAL A 114 -9.88 9.71 7.86
C VAL A 114 -10.82 10.91 7.97
N ALA A 115 -10.38 12.00 8.58
CA ALA A 115 -11.16 13.23 8.67
C ALA A 115 -11.50 13.82 7.31
N GLY A 116 -10.65 13.62 6.31
CA GLY A 116 -10.84 14.08 4.93
C GLY A 116 -11.71 13.17 4.07
N GLY A 117 -12.12 12.00 4.56
CA GLY A 117 -13.01 11.10 3.84
C GLY A 117 -12.36 9.83 3.27
N ILE A 118 -11.11 9.55 3.58
CA ILE A 118 -10.48 8.26 3.24
C ILE A 118 -11.20 7.14 3.99
N LYS A 119 -11.51 6.06 3.31
CA LYS A 119 -12.25 4.90 3.84
C LYS A 119 -11.39 3.64 3.96
N ALA A 120 -10.28 3.59 3.26
CA ALA A 120 -9.34 2.48 3.33
C ALA A 120 -7.91 2.99 3.37
N VAL A 121 -7.10 2.45 4.26
CA VAL A 121 -5.68 2.79 4.41
C VAL A 121 -4.82 1.56 4.19
N TRP A 122 -3.91 1.64 3.22
CA TRP A 122 -2.87 0.64 3.03
C TRP A 122 -1.62 1.12 3.76
N ASN A 123 -1.40 0.55 4.93
CA ASN A 123 -0.35 0.98 5.84
C ASN A 123 0.93 0.18 5.63
N PHE A 124 1.96 0.82 5.09
CA PHE A 124 3.29 0.24 4.91
C PHE A 124 4.25 0.55 6.06
N THR A 125 3.82 1.38 7.02
CA THR A 125 4.65 1.72 8.18
C THR A 125 4.67 0.54 9.17
N PRO A 126 5.71 0.41 10.00
CA PRO A 126 5.71 -0.57 11.08
C PRO A 126 4.82 -0.17 12.27
N PHE A 127 4.20 1.00 12.21
CA PHE A 127 3.33 1.52 13.26
C PHE A 127 1.92 0.96 13.12
N ARG A 128 1.33 0.55 14.25
CA ARG A 128 -0.05 0.10 14.30
C ARG A 128 -0.98 1.31 14.41
N ILE A 129 -1.52 1.76 13.29
CA ILE A 129 -2.44 2.88 13.25
C ILE A 129 -3.79 2.52 13.90
N ARG A 130 -4.42 3.52 14.52
CA ARG A 130 -5.75 3.41 15.11
C ARG A 130 -6.73 4.19 14.25
N VAL A 131 -7.82 3.55 13.89
CA VAL A 131 -8.88 4.11 13.04
C VAL A 131 -10.26 3.76 13.60
N PRO A 132 -11.31 4.51 13.25
CA PRO A 132 -12.68 4.11 13.52
C PRO A 132 -13.03 2.75 12.88
N GLU A 133 -14.05 2.07 13.40
CA GLU A 133 -14.42 0.70 12.98
C GLU A 133 -14.84 0.61 11.51
N ASP A 134 -15.34 1.69 10.93
CA ASP A 134 -15.78 1.75 9.54
C ASP A 134 -14.64 1.96 8.53
N ILE A 135 -13.41 2.12 9.00
CA ILE A 135 -12.24 2.31 8.15
C ILE A 135 -11.51 0.98 7.97
N VAL A 136 -11.30 0.61 6.70
CA VAL A 136 -10.53 -0.59 6.36
C VAL A 136 -9.04 -0.29 6.45
N VAL A 137 -8.29 -1.15 7.13
CA VAL A 137 -6.82 -1.05 7.20
C VAL A 137 -6.20 -2.35 6.74
N GLN A 138 -5.29 -2.23 5.76
CA GLN A 138 -4.41 -3.33 5.38
C GLN A 138 -3.00 -2.96 5.82
N ASN A 139 -2.41 -3.80 6.67
CA ASN A 139 -1.03 -3.64 7.14
C ASN A 139 -0.09 -4.50 6.30
N THR A 140 0.94 -3.88 5.74
CA THR A 140 2.00 -4.55 4.97
C THR A 140 3.34 -3.98 5.42
N SER A 141 3.94 -4.60 6.44
CA SER A 141 5.22 -4.18 6.98
C SER A 141 6.34 -5.13 6.56
N LEU A 142 7.28 -4.61 5.78
CA LEU A 142 8.51 -5.35 5.44
C LEU A 142 9.34 -5.65 6.67
N TYR A 143 9.37 -4.74 7.65
CA TYR A 143 10.12 -4.92 8.89
C TYR A 143 9.56 -6.03 9.76
N ALA A 144 8.23 -6.17 9.83
CA ALA A 144 7.59 -7.26 10.56
C ALA A 144 7.94 -8.63 9.95
N HIS A 145 7.96 -8.72 8.63
CA HIS A 145 8.35 -9.94 7.93
C HIS A 145 9.84 -10.28 8.15
N LEU A 146 10.72 -9.27 8.17
CA LEU A 146 12.13 -9.46 8.52
C LEU A 146 12.28 -9.99 9.94
N ALA A 147 11.56 -9.44 10.91
CA ALA A 147 11.59 -9.89 12.29
C ALA A 147 11.17 -11.36 12.41
N VAL A 148 10.13 -11.77 11.70
CA VAL A 148 9.70 -13.19 11.65
C VAL A 148 10.81 -14.08 11.06
N MET A 149 11.44 -13.65 9.97
CA MET A 149 12.53 -14.38 9.35
C MET A 149 13.72 -14.54 10.30
N PHE A 150 14.12 -13.47 10.99
CA PHE A 150 15.23 -13.51 11.94
C PHE A 150 14.93 -14.43 13.13
N ASN A 151 13.70 -14.41 13.65
CA ASN A 151 13.31 -15.33 14.71
C ASN A 151 13.39 -16.80 14.28
N ARG A 152 13.01 -17.11 13.06
CA ARG A 152 13.14 -18.47 12.50
C ARG A 152 14.59 -18.89 12.34
N LEU A 153 15.47 -17.99 11.93
CA LEU A 153 16.91 -18.24 11.83
C LEU A 153 17.51 -18.56 13.20
N ASN A 154 17.21 -17.76 14.21
CA ASN A 154 17.72 -17.97 15.58
C ASN A 154 17.22 -19.29 16.18
N PHE A 155 16.02 -19.74 15.86
CA PHE A 155 15.51 -21.04 16.28
C PHE A 155 16.31 -22.20 15.70
N ASN A 156 16.81 -22.09 14.47
CA ASN A 156 17.60 -23.11 13.82
C ASN A 156 19.06 -23.17 14.32
N GLU A 157 19.57 -22.07 14.91
CA GLU A 157 20.91 -22.02 15.49
C GLU A 157 21.00 -22.65 16.91
N ILE A 158 19.86 -22.85 17.57
CA ILE A 158 19.79 -23.41 18.93
C ILE A 158 19.62 -24.93 18.92
N GLU A 159 19.26 -25.51 17.79
CA GLU A 159 19.23 -26.98 17.58
C GLU A 159 20.59 -27.52 17.10
#